data_b9057f3c2847daaffbe3b3444b67313a
#
_entry.id   b9057f3c2847daaffbe3b3444b67313a
#
_cell.length_a   1.000
_cell.length_b   1.000
_cell.length_c   1.000
_cell.angle_alpha   90.00
_cell.angle_beta   90.00
_cell.angle_gamma   90.00
#
_symmetry.space_group_name_H-M   'P 1'
#
loop_
_entity.id
_entity.type
_entity.pdbx_description
1 polymer ?
#
loop_
_entity_poly.entity_id
_entity_poly.type
_entity_poly.pdbx_seq_one_letter_code
_entity_poly.pdbx_strand_id
1 'polypeptide(L)'
;MNNWLSFFTSYFPDPHTAEEFVSRCESLTPTDANHKAKIMMHQTQRLVSIADDLPKLRPKRESLQLLFLMICAEHISKVHDGFTGEGQSRKYVRRFFNEFLSKTDKDKLGTSFIDNSTLPMTALGFEKVVDLLYNVRCDVVHEGKYWGFSFHDGYTPMVNVEPDVNVYLTFLELRDIIVKGCINAIKDKLKP
;
A
#
# COMPACT_ATOMS: atom_id res chain seq x y z
N MET A 1 3.93 25.65 2.67
CA MET A 1 4.81 24.50 2.37
C MET A 1 4.01 23.52 1.52
N ASN A 2 4.53 23.06 0.40
CA ASN A 2 3.79 22.15 -0.49
C ASN A 2 3.62 20.79 0.23
N ASN A 3 2.37 20.40 0.54
CA ASN A 3 2.06 19.18 1.27
C ASN A 3 2.63 17.91 0.60
N TRP A 4 2.78 17.93 -0.72
CA TRP A 4 3.38 16.84 -1.48
C TRP A 4 4.86 16.65 -1.15
N LEU A 5 5.64 17.73 -1.15
CA LEU A 5 7.07 17.67 -0.88
C LEU A 5 7.33 17.11 0.54
N SER A 6 6.63 17.63 1.55
CA SER A 6 6.75 17.14 2.92
C SER A 6 6.47 15.64 3.04
N PHE A 7 5.45 15.14 2.34
CA PHE A 7 5.08 13.73 2.36
C PHE A 7 6.15 12.83 1.73
N PHE A 8 6.71 13.24 0.59
CA PHE A 8 7.62 12.38 -0.17
C PHE A 8 9.09 12.48 0.27
N THR A 9 9.50 13.54 0.97
CA THR A 9 10.91 13.80 1.30
C THR A 9 11.59 12.62 2.00
N SER A 10 10.90 11.92 2.90
CA SER A 10 11.47 10.78 3.66
C SER A 10 11.75 9.53 2.81
N TYR A 11 11.28 9.50 1.57
CA TYR A 11 11.44 8.38 0.65
C TYR A 11 12.54 8.59 -0.40
N PHE A 12 13.25 9.69 -0.31
CA PHE A 12 14.34 10.02 -1.23
C PHE A 12 15.64 10.21 -0.44
N PRO A 13 16.81 10.00 -1.08
CA PRO A 13 18.10 10.10 -0.41
C PRO A 13 18.38 11.51 0.15
N ASP A 14 17.79 12.53 -0.47
CA ASP A 14 17.95 13.93 -0.09
C ASP A 14 16.73 14.77 -0.50
N PRO A 15 16.52 15.94 0.12
CA PRO A 15 15.38 16.81 -0.17
C PRO A 15 15.33 17.32 -1.63
N HIS A 16 16.48 17.53 -2.27
CA HIS A 16 16.55 18.04 -3.65
C HIS A 16 15.97 17.00 -4.64
N THR A 17 16.36 15.73 -4.50
CA THR A 17 15.81 14.64 -5.31
C THR A 17 14.28 14.48 -5.12
N ALA A 18 13.79 14.70 -3.89
CA ALA A 18 12.35 14.71 -3.63
C ALA A 18 11.65 15.89 -4.31
N GLU A 19 12.26 17.08 -4.25
CA GLU A 19 11.74 18.29 -4.90
C GLU A 19 11.69 18.16 -6.42
N GLU A 20 12.73 17.62 -7.04
CA GLU A 20 12.76 17.31 -8.48
C GLU A 20 11.62 16.35 -8.88
N PHE A 21 11.43 15.27 -8.11
CA PHE A 21 10.37 14.31 -8.35
C PHE A 21 8.99 14.99 -8.28
N VAL A 22 8.71 15.73 -7.21
CA VAL A 22 7.43 16.42 -7.02
C VAL A 22 7.20 17.48 -8.10
N SER A 23 8.20 18.31 -8.36
CA SER A 23 8.12 19.39 -9.36
C SER A 23 7.89 18.82 -10.77
N ARG A 24 8.55 17.73 -11.12
CA ARG A 24 8.36 17.06 -12.40
C ARG A 24 6.93 16.54 -12.55
N CYS A 25 6.35 15.94 -11.49
CA CYS A 25 4.95 15.52 -11.51
C CYS A 25 4.00 16.72 -11.60
N GLU A 26 4.24 17.79 -10.82
CA GLU A 26 3.37 18.98 -10.78
C GLU A 26 3.36 19.76 -12.09
N SER A 27 4.46 19.77 -12.82
CA SER A 27 4.56 20.46 -14.12
C SER A 27 3.71 19.84 -15.22
N LEU A 28 3.25 18.58 -15.04
CA LEU A 28 2.46 17.86 -16.04
C LEU A 28 1.04 18.46 -16.18
N THR A 29 0.61 18.62 -17.42
CA THR A 29 -0.72 19.10 -17.82
C THR A 29 -1.57 17.93 -18.35
N PRO A 30 -2.90 18.06 -18.45
CA PRO A 30 -3.78 17.01 -18.97
C PRO A 30 -3.47 16.54 -20.40
N THR A 31 -2.75 17.34 -21.18
CA THR A 31 -2.34 17.02 -22.54
C THR A 31 -1.06 16.19 -22.61
N ASP A 32 -0.31 16.12 -21.53
CA ASP A 32 0.95 15.37 -21.50
C ASP A 32 0.69 13.85 -21.43
N ALA A 33 1.44 13.08 -22.21
CA ALA A 33 1.35 11.62 -22.22
C ALA A 33 1.56 11.01 -20.81
N ASN A 34 2.37 11.68 -20.00
CA ASN A 34 2.74 11.25 -18.65
C ASN A 34 1.85 11.84 -17.54
N HIS A 35 0.76 12.53 -17.88
CA HIS A 35 -0.13 13.20 -16.90
C HIS A 35 -0.61 12.27 -15.77
N LYS A 36 -0.73 10.98 -16.05
CA LYS A 36 -1.08 9.97 -15.04
C LYS A 36 -0.12 9.95 -13.85
N ALA A 37 1.17 10.31 -14.03
CA ALA A 37 2.14 10.39 -12.94
C ALA A 37 1.71 11.43 -11.88
N LYS A 38 1.21 12.60 -12.30
CA LYS A 38 0.67 13.63 -11.40
C LYS A 38 -0.54 13.10 -10.62
N ILE A 39 -1.49 12.46 -11.32
CA ILE A 39 -2.68 11.87 -10.68
C ILE A 39 -2.25 10.84 -9.62
N MET A 40 -1.33 9.94 -9.96
CA MET A 40 -0.84 8.92 -9.03
C MET A 40 -0.15 9.53 -7.82
N MET A 41 0.67 10.57 -8.00
CA MET A 41 1.34 11.26 -6.90
C MET A 41 0.33 11.86 -5.91
N HIS A 42 -0.67 12.59 -6.41
CA HIS A 42 -1.72 13.20 -5.59
C HIS A 42 -2.56 12.13 -4.85
N GLN A 43 -2.93 11.05 -5.53
CA GLN A 43 -3.73 10.00 -4.91
C GLN A 43 -2.95 9.21 -3.87
N THR A 44 -1.66 8.97 -4.10
CA THR A 44 -0.79 8.32 -3.10
C THR A 44 -0.80 9.10 -1.79
N GLN A 45 -0.46 10.40 -1.83
CA GLN A 45 -0.43 11.22 -0.63
C GLN A 45 -1.81 11.26 0.04
N ARG A 46 -2.88 11.49 -0.72
CA ARG A 46 -4.24 11.62 -0.18
C ARG A 46 -4.69 10.34 0.53
N LEU A 47 -4.59 9.18 -0.11
CA LEU A 47 -5.08 7.93 0.44
C LEU A 47 -4.25 7.43 1.63
N VAL A 48 -2.94 7.60 1.55
CA VAL A 48 -2.05 7.24 2.66
C VAL A 48 -2.24 8.18 3.85
N SER A 49 -2.40 9.50 3.63
CA SER A 49 -2.70 10.43 4.74
C SER A 49 -4.02 10.13 5.43
N ILE A 50 -5.04 9.66 4.71
CA ILE A 50 -6.28 9.20 5.34
C ILE A 50 -5.99 7.99 6.24
N ALA A 51 -5.21 7.01 5.79
CA ALA A 51 -4.82 5.87 6.63
C ALA A 51 -4.04 6.31 7.88
N ASP A 52 -3.13 7.29 7.75
CA ASP A 52 -2.36 7.86 8.86
C ASP A 52 -3.26 8.56 9.91
N ASP A 53 -4.32 9.22 9.46
CA ASP A 53 -5.22 10.00 10.33
C ASP A 53 -6.37 9.18 10.94
N LEU A 54 -6.68 8.01 10.42
CA LEU A 54 -7.76 7.15 10.92
C LEU A 54 -7.72 6.85 12.42
N PRO A 55 -6.56 6.58 13.05
CA PRO A 55 -6.51 6.33 14.49
C PRO A 55 -7.00 7.50 15.34
N LYS A 56 -6.93 8.74 14.84
CA LYS A 56 -7.45 9.94 15.51
C LYS A 56 -8.99 9.95 15.58
N LEU A 57 -9.63 9.38 14.55
CA LEU A 57 -11.09 9.35 14.41
C LEU A 57 -11.70 8.03 14.92
N ARG A 58 -11.01 6.94 14.68
CA ARG A 58 -11.45 5.57 15.01
C ARG A 58 -10.27 4.76 15.52
N PRO A 59 -9.86 4.92 16.79
CA PRO A 59 -8.76 4.16 17.37
C PRO A 59 -9.06 2.66 17.37
N LYS A 60 -8.03 1.84 17.25
CA LYS A 60 -8.13 0.37 17.24
C LYS A 60 -8.98 -0.18 16.07
N ARG A 61 -8.95 0.47 14.92
CA ARG A 61 -9.62 0.02 13.68
C ARG A 61 -8.61 -0.10 12.55
N GLU A 62 -7.62 -0.95 12.76
CA GLU A 62 -6.47 -1.11 11.85
C GLU A 62 -6.86 -1.70 10.50
N SER A 63 -7.94 -2.50 10.46
CA SER A 63 -8.53 -2.95 9.20
C SER A 63 -8.96 -1.78 8.29
N LEU A 64 -9.36 -0.63 8.86
CA LEU A 64 -9.66 0.58 8.07
C LEU A 64 -8.39 1.23 7.53
N GLN A 65 -7.30 1.25 8.30
CA GLN A 65 -6.02 1.74 7.80
C GLN A 65 -5.54 0.87 6.63
N LEU A 66 -5.61 -0.46 6.81
CA LEU A 66 -5.30 -1.42 5.74
C LEU A 66 -6.18 -1.19 4.52
N LEU A 67 -7.49 -0.97 4.69
CA LEU A 67 -8.41 -0.69 3.59
C LEU A 67 -7.89 0.45 2.70
N PHE A 68 -7.51 1.60 3.28
CA PHE A 68 -7.05 2.75 2.50
C PHE A 68 -5.70 2.50 1.83
N LEU A 69 -4.79 1.76 2.45
CA LEU A 69 -3.55 1.33 1.81
C LEU A 69 -3.82 0.39 0.61
N MET A 70 -4.75 -0.54 0.75
CA MET A 70 -5.12 -1.45 -0.35
C MET A 70 -5.87 -0.74 -1.48
N ILE A 71 -6.74 0.25 -1.16
CA ILE A 71 -7.37 1.13 -2.15
C ILE A 71 -6.29 1.93 -2.90
N CYS A 72 -5.27 2.42 -2.20
CA CYS A 72 -4.14 3.13 -2.81
C CYS A 72 -3.42 2.22 -3.83
N ALA A 73 -3.03 1.02 -3.43
CA ALA A 73 -2.37 0.05 -4.30
C ALA A 73 -3.21 -0.29 -5.55
N GLU A 74 -4.50 -0.56 -5.37
CA GLU A 74 -5.44 -0.84 -6.45
C GLU A 74 -5.55 0.35 -7.41
N HIS A 75 -5.77 1.55 -6.87
CA HIS A 75 -5.99 2.76 -7.67
C HIS A 75 -4.75 3.13 -8.47
N ILE A 76 -3.57 3.12 -7.86
CA ILE A 76 -2.30 3.40 -8.55
C ILE A 76 -2.09 2.43 -9.71
N SER A 77 -2.32 1.15 -9.51
CA SER A 77 -2.18 0.14 -10.55
C SER A 77 -3.19 0.35 -11.70
N LYS A 78 -4.45 0.71 -11.39
CA LYS A 78 -5.48 1.05 -12.39
C LYS A 78 -5.10 2.29 -13.21
N VAL A 79 -4.71 3.37 -12.55
CA VAL A 79 -4.31 4.62 -13.22
C VAL A 79 -3.07 4.38 -14.09
N HIS A 80 -2.09 3.64 -13.58
CA HIS A 80 -0.91 3.28 -14.34
C HIS A 80 -1.25 2.51 -15.62
N ASP A 81 -2.16 1.55 -15.56
CA ASP A 81 -2.63 0.76 -16.72
C ASP A 81 -3.56 1.55 -17.66
N GLY A 82 -4.16 2.65 -17.16
CA GLY A 82 -5.19 3.40 -17.90
C GLY A 82 -6.56 2.75 -17.88
N PHE A 83 -6.80 1.88 -16.93
CA PHE A 83 -8.09 1.23 -16.76
C PHE A 83 -9.11 2.19 -16.13
N THR A 84 -10.25 2.39 -16.82
CA THR A 84 -11.34 3.27 -16.39
C THR A 84 -12.62 2.53 -16.03
N GLY A 85 -12.63 1.20 -16.16
CA GLY A 85 -13.80 0.37 -15.89
C GLY A 85 -13.96 0.04 -14.40
N GLU A 86 -15.02 -0.72 -14.10
CA GLU A 86 -15.32 -1.25 -12.78
C GLU A 86 -14.78 -2.68 -12.60
N GLY A 87 -14.71 -3.13 -11.35
CA GLY A 87 -14.25 -4.48 -11.02
C GLY A 87 -12.74 -4.66 -11.16
N GLN A 88 -12.34 -5.92 -11.27
CA GLN A 88 -10.94 -6.36 -11.39
C GLN A 88 -10.02 -5.94 -10.24
N SER A 89 -10.57 -5.55 -9.08
CA SER A 89 -9.80 -5.04 -7.93
C SER A 89 -8.68 -6.00 -7.51
N ARG A 90 -8.95 -7.32 -7.40
CA ARG A 90 -7.95 -8.32 -7.05
C ARG A 90 -6.80 -8.38 -8.07
N LYS A 91 -7.09 -8.29 -9.36
CA LYS A 91 -6.09 -8.26 -10.43
C LYS A 91 -5.15 -7.06 -10.26
N TYR A 92 -5.72 -5.86 -10.03
CA TYR A 92 -4.93 -4.64 -9.92
C TYR A 92 -4.15 -4.54 -8.61
N VAL A 93 -4.68 -5.06 -7.51
CA VAL A 93 -3.92 -5.22 -6.27
C VAL A 93 -2.73 -6.16 -6.48
N ARG A 94 -2.95 -7.38 -6.99
CA ARG A 94 -1.87 -8.32 -7.28
C ARG A 94 -0.83 -7.73 -8.23
N ARG A 95 -1.28 -7.01 -9.29
CA ARG A 95 -0.40 -6.32 -10.21
C ARG A 95 0.47 -5.30 -9.50
N PHE A 96 -0.11 -4.46 -8.62
CA PHE A 96 0.65 -3.48 -7.84
C PHE A 96 1.78 -4.13 -7.07
N PHE A 97 1.46 -5.15 -6.29
CA PHE A 97 2.44 -5.85 -5.46
C PHE A 97 3.51 -6.58 -6.29
N ASN A 98 3.13 -7.14 -7.43
CA ASN A 98 4.06 -7.88 -8.29
C ASN A 98 4.97 -6.98 -9.15
N GLU A 99 4.45 -5.88 -9.68
CA GLU A 99 5.20 -5.05 -10.64
C GLU A 99 5.97 -3.90 -9.97
N PHE A 100 5.44 -3.31 -8.89
CA PHE A 100 5.99 -2.07 -8.36
C PHE A 100 6.76 -2.23 -7.05
N LEU A 101 6.66 -3.35 -6.36
CA LEU A 101 7.45 -3.60 -5.17
C LEU A 101 8.85 -4.11 -5.50
N SER A 102 9.84 -3.68 -4.71
CA SER A 102 11.18 -4.25 -4.76
C SER A 102 11.20 -5.71 -4.28
N LYS A 103 12.22 -6.46 -4.67
CA LYS A 103 12.40 -7.83 -4.16
C LYS A 103 12.48 -7.86 -2.62
N THR A 104 13.21 -6.93 -2.03
CA THR A 104 13.35 -6.83 -0.58
C THR A 104 12.00 -6.61 0.12
N ASP A 105 11.12 -5.74 -0.44
CA ASP A 105 9.80 -5.49 0.12
C ASP A 105 8.88 -6.71 -0.02
N LYS A 106 8.98 -7.46 -1.13
CA LYS A 106 8.25 -8.72 -1.34
C LYS A 106 8.69 -9.80 -0.35
N ASP A 107 10.00 -9.97 -0.18
CA ASP A 107 10.59 -10.92 0.76
C ASP A 107 10.15 -10.58 2.19
N LYS A 108 10.18 -9.29 2.57
CA LYS A 108 9.70 -8.82 3.87
C LYS A 108 8.22 -9.14 4.09
N LEU A 109 7.36 -8.84 3.14
CA LEU A 109 5.93 -9.18 3.23
C LEU A 109 5.72 -10.69 3.38
N GLY A 110 6.38 -11.50 2.54
CA GLY A 110 6.22 -12.94 2.55
C GLY A 110 6.67 -13.61 3.84
N THR A 111 7.59 -13.00 4.58
CA THR A 111 8.11 -13.52 5.86
C THR A 111 7.46 -12.92 7.10
N SER A 112 6.64 -11.87 6.95
CA SER A 112 5.98 -11.18 8.07
C SER A 112 4.66 -11.81 8.51
N PHE A 113 4.21 -12.89 7.86
CA PHE A 113 2.99 -13.63 8.20
C PHE A 113 3.34 -15.09 8.39
N ILE A 114 3.08 -15.60 9.58
CA ILE A 114 3.47 -16.96 9.99
C ILE A 114 2.24 -17.83 10.18
N ASP A 115 2.21 -18.93 9.46
CA ASP A 115 1.21 -19.99 9.63
C ASP A 115 1.62 -20.88 10.82
N ASN A 116 0.75 -20.97 11.82
CA ASN A 116 0.93 -21.75 13.04
C ASN A 116 0.14 -23.07 13.01
N SER A 117 -0.58 -23.35 11.93
CA SER A 117 -1.40 -24.58 11.82
C SER A 117 -0.55 -25.83 11.74
N THR A 118 0.73 -25.70 11.41
CA THR A 118 1.68 -26.82 11.26
C THR A 118 2.94 -26.61 12.11
N LEU A 119 3.60 -27.71 12.49
CA LEU A 119 4.91 -27.71 13.12
C LEU A 119 5.95 -28.31 12.17
N PRO A 120 7.06 -27.60 11.88
CA PRO A 120 7.40 -26.25 12.34
C PRO A 120 6.51 -25.17 11.71
N MET A 121 6.33 -24.03 12.42
CA MET A 121 5.65 -22.87 11.89
C MET A 121 6.35 -22.34 10.63
N THR A 122 5.59 -21.93 9.62
CA THR A 122 6.14 -21.52 8.33
C THR A 122 5.63 -20.15 7.90
N ALA A 123 6.46 -19.39 7.18
CA ALA A 123 6.01 -18.17 6.54
C ALA A 123 4.99 -18.48 5.44
N LEU A 124 3.93 -17.67 5.36
CA LEU A 124 2.89 -17.84 4.33
C LEU A 124 3.40 -17.67 2.90
N GLY A 125 4.45 -16.90 2.72
CA GLY A 125 4.93 -16.50 1.42
C GLY A 125 4.14 -15.35 0.80
N PHE A 126 4.79 -14.65 -0.11
CA PHE A 126 4.35 -13.36 -0.64
C PHE A 126 2.94 -13.39 -1.27
N GLU A 127 2.66 -14.33 -2.16
CA GLU A 127 1.37 -14.37 -2.88
C GLU A 127 0.18 -14.60 -1.94
N LYS A 128 0.33 -15.51 -0.96
CA LYS A 128 -0.70 -15.75 0.04
C LYS A 128 -0.94 -14.54 0.94
N VAL A 129 0.14 -13.82 1.30
CA VAL A 129 0.03 -12.57 2.08
C VAL A 129 -0.75 -11.52 1.30
N VAL A 130 -0.46 -11.30 0.02
CA VAL A 130 -1.21 -10.35 -0.82
C VAL A 130 -2.68 -10.72 -0.89
N ASP A 131 -3.01 -11.99 -1.05
CA ASP A 131 -4.40 -12.46 -1.06
C ASP A 131 -5.09 -12.28 0.30
N LEU A 132 -4.40 -12.54 1.41
CA LEU A 132 -4.92 -12.32 2.76
C LEU A 132 -5.24 -10.83 2.98
N LEU A 133 -4.31 -9.92 2.67
CA LEU A 133 -4.53 -8.47 2.77
C LEU A 133 -5.71 -8.02 1.91
N TYR A 134 -5.85 -8.58 0.70
CA TYR A 134 -6.99 -8.29 -0.17
C TYR A 134 -8.31 -8.80 0.43
N ASN A 135 -8.34 -9.99 1.04
CA ASN A 135 -9.53 -10.55 1.68
C ASN A 135 -9.96 -9.68 2.87
N VAL A 136 -9.03 -9.23 3.72
CA VAL A 136 -9.33 -8.27 4.80
C VAL A 136 -10.00 -7.01 4.24
N ARG A 137 -9.47 -6.46 3.13
CA ARG A 137 -10.10 -5.31 2.45
C ARG A 137 -11.53 -5.63 2.00
N CYS A 138 -11.77 -6.82 1.46
CA CYS A 138 -13.11 -7.24 1.03
C CYS A 138 -14.07 -7.36 2.21
N ASP A 139 -13.65 -7.95 3.32
CA ASP A 139 -14.45 -8.09 4.54
C ASP A 139 -14.86 -6.74 5.10
N VAL A 140 -13.96 -5.76 5.09
CA VAL A 140 -14.27 -4.39 5.51
C VAL A 140 -15.32 -3.75 4.60
N VAL A 141 -15.18 -3.88 3.28
CA VAL A 141 -16.04 -3.20 2.29
C VAL A 141 -17.42 -3.85 2.19
N HIS A 142 -17.48 -5.17 2.16
CA HIS A 142 -18.71 -5.91 1.86
C HIS A 142 -19.46 -6.37 3.09
N GLU A 143 -18.75 -6.63 4.19
CA GLU A 143 -19.33 -7.20 5.40
C GLU A 143 -19.25 -6.26 6.62
N GLY A 144 -18.60 -5.11 6.48
CA GLY A 144 -18.42 -4.14 7.58
C GLY A 144 -17.56 -4.69 8.74
N LYS A 145 -16.73 -5.67 8.50
CA LYS A 145 -15.86 -6.29 9.52
C LYS A 145 -14.62 -5.44 9.76
N TYR A 146 -14.71 -4.49 10.70
CA TYR A 146 -13.60 -3.55 11.00
C TYR A 146 -12.62 -4.05 12.06
N TRP A 147 -12.79 -5.27 12.58
CA TRP A 147 -12.03 -5.85 13.68
C TRP A 147 -11.31 -7.14 13.33
N GLY A 148 -11.38 -7.58 12.09
CA GLY A 148 -10.81 -8.84 11.62
C GLY A 148 -9.32 -8.81 11.36
N PHE A 149 -8.64 -7.67 11.56
CA PHE A 149 -7.21 -7.52 11.31
C PHE A 149 -6.58 -6.51 12.25
N SER A 150 -5.38 -6.83 12.75
CA SER A 150 -4.52 -5.91 13.50
C SER A 150 -3.07 -6.04 13.02
N PHE A 151 -2.36 -4.93 13.02
CA PHE A 151 -0.92 -4.91 12.81
C PHE A 151 -0.17 -5.35 14.07
N HIS A 152 1.07 -5.77 13.88
CA HIS A 152 1.96 -6.05 15.00
C HIS A 152 2.33 -4.73 15.72
N ASP A 153 2.13 -4.70 17.03
CA ASP A 153 2.39 -3.52 17.86
C ASP A 153 3.77 -3.54 18.55
N GLY A 154 4.58 -4.56 18.27
CA GLY A 154 5.90 -4.75 18.86
C GLY A 154 5.91 -5.59 20.15
N TYR A 155 4.75 -5.92 20.72
CA TYR A 155 4.64 -6.71 21.96
C TYR A 155 4.27 -8.16 21.72
N THR A 156 3.19 -8.39 20.99
CA THR A 156 2.68 -9.74 20.70
C THR A 156 2.27 -9.85 19.23
N PRO A 157 2.52 -10.99 18.58
CA PRO A 157 1.91 -11.27 17.30
C PRO A 157 0.38 -11.28 17.44
N MET A 158 -0.31 -10.67 16.48
CA MET A 158 -1.77 -10.63 16.49
C MET A 158 -2.32 -11.77 15.65
N VAL A 159 -3.32 -12.46 16.18
CA VAL A 159 -4.12 -13.41 15.42
C VAL A 159 -5.26 -12.67 14.74
N ASN A 160 -5.44 -12.88 13.45
CA ASN A 160 -6.36 -12.12 12.62
C ASN A 160 -7.46 -12.98 11.97
N VAL A 161 -7.94 -12.56 10.80
CA VAL A 161 -9.02 -13.23 10.05
C VAL A 161 -8.76 -14.72 9.79
N GLU A 162 -7.49 -15.08 9.63
CA GLU A 162 -7.03 -16.47 9.60
C GLU A 162 -6.52 -16.81 11.01
N PRO A 163 -7.26 -17.59 11.81
CA PRO A 163 -6.93 -17.80 13.23
C PRO A 163 -5.57 -18.46 13.45
N ASP A 164 -5.07 -19.17 12.46
CA ASP A 164 -3.78 -19.83 12.50
C ASP A 164 -2.63 -18.98 11.96
N VAL A 165 -2.88 -17.71 11.64
CA VAL A 165 -1.87 -16.80 11.10
C VAL A 165 -1.53 -15.70 12.09
N ASN A 166 -0.26 -15.57 12.45
CA ASN A 166 0.26 -14.45 13.21
C ASN A 166 0.86 -13.38 12.28
N VAL A 167 0.57 -12.13 12.55
CA VAL A 167 1.06 -10.97 11.80
C VAL A 167 2.20 -10.30 12.56
N TYR A 168 3.36 -10.22 11.93
CA TYR A 168 4.57 -9.53 12.45
C TYR A 168 4.87 -8.24 11.67
N LEU A 169 3.95 -7.79 10.84
CA LEU A 169 4.05 -6.56 10.06
C LEU A 169 3.40 -5.40 10.82
N THR A 170 4.11 -4.31 10.99
CA THR A 170 3.57 -3.07 11.54
C THR A 170 2.84 -2.24 10.47
N PHE A 171 1.97 -1.32 10.91
CA PHE A 171 1.34 -0.36 10.01
C PHE A 171 2.36 0.47 9.22
N LEU A 172 3.39 0.99 9.93
CA LEU A 172 4.42 1.82 9.29
C LEU A 172 5.21 1.06 8.23
N GLU A 173 5.51 -0.20 8.46
CA GLU A 173 6.21 -1.03 7.48
C GLU A 173 5.37 -1.26 6.22
N LEU A 174 4.08 -1.61 6.35
CA LEU A 174 3.21 -1.77 5.18
C LEU A 174 3.01 -0.43 4.45
N ARG A 175 2.81 0.65 5.21
CA ARG A 175 2.69 2.00 4.66
C ARG A 175 3.92 2.37 3.82
N ASP A 176 5.12 2.13 4.33
CA ASP A 176 6.36 2.41 3.62
C ASP A 176 6.51 1.56 2.35
N ILE A 177 6.18 0.29 2.42
CA ILE A 177 6.17 -0.62 1.26
C ILE A 177 5.21 -0.09 0.17
N ILE A 178 3.99 0.30 0.55
CA ILE A 178 3.00 0.85 -0.39
C ILE A 178 3.48 2.16 -1.01
N VAL A 179 4.01 3.10 -0.21
CA VAL A 179 4.49 4.39 -0.76
C VAL A 179 5.66 4.20 -1.70
N LYS A 180 6.62 3.34 -1.36
CA LYS A 180 7.73 2.99 -2.26
C LYS A 180 7.25 2.38 -3.57
N GLY A 181 6.30 1.47 -3.51
CA GLY A 181 5.65 0.90 -4.70
C GLY A 181 4.95 1.96 -5.55
N CYS A 182 4.24 2.91 -4.93
CA CYS A 182 3.63 4.04 -5.64
C CYS A 182 4.68 4.91 -6.33
N ILE A 183 5.78 5.25 -5.64
CA ILE A 183 6.91 6.02 -6.22
C ILE A 183 7.49 5.28 -7.42
N ASN A 184 7.67 3.96 -7.35
CA ASN A 184 8.18 3.17 -8.47
C ASN A 184 7.21 3.21 -9.68
N ALA A 185 5.91 3.06 -9.45
CA ALA A 185 4.89 3.18 -10.49
C ALA A 185 4.88 4.59 -11.13
N ILE A 186 5.00 5.65 -10.32
CA ILE A 186 5.06 7.03 -10.80
C ILE A 186 6.33 7.25 -11.63
N LYS A 187 7.50 6.82 -11.12
CA LYS A 187 8.77 6.91 -11.84
C LYS A 187 8.73 6.17 -13.19
N ASP A 188 8.05 5.02 -13.23
CA ASP A 188 7.87 4.27 -14.48
C ASP A 188 7.07 5.08 -15.53
N LYS A 189 6.01 5.77 -15.11
CA LYS A 189 5.23 6.68 -15.98
C LYS A 189 5.96 7.96 -16.38
N LEU A 190 6.96 8.38 -15.60
CA LEU A 190 7.79 9.55 -15.94
C LEU A 190 8.90 9.24 -16.95
N LYS A 191 9.13 7.97 -17.26
CA LYS A 191 10.07 7.60 -18.35
C LYS A 191 9.56 8.13 -19.70
N PRO A 192 10.45 8.57 -20.57
CA PRO A 192 10.09 9.04 -21.90
C PRO A 192 9.48 7.93 -22.76
#